data_c53b127cbecc46594d6916b39c50b868
#
_entry.id   c53b127cbecc46594d6916b39c50b868
#
_cell.length_a   1.000
_cell.length_b   1.000
_cell.length_c   1.000
_cell.angle_alpha   90.00
_cell.angle_beta   90.00
_cell.angle_gamma   90.00
#
_symmetry.space_group_name_H-M   'P 1'
#
loop_
_entity.id
_entity.type
_entity.pdbx_description
1 polymer ?
#
loop_
_entity_poly.entity_id
_entity_poly.type
_entity_poly.pdbx_seq_one_letter_code
_entity_poly.pdbx_strand_id
1 'polypeptide(L)'
;MTNDWPVKRKGFYLRQTSPHRIQRFTCLSCKRHFSTQTFSTTYWQKRPDLIARIVMMVVGCMGNRQMARALGVSPTSIAHHIARLGRHCLLLQASELERIENIDEIAIDGFETFEWSQYFPFHHNVAVDVASGYFLYHTDSPLRRKGRMTAHQKVRREVLEGELGRAHPRAVETGVRELLEALLSRGRAVTIRSDDHRAYPRAIAAVARKVDHQITSSRQRRDERNPLWEINVLDLLIRHSTAAHKRETIAWAKRRQASIEKLAIFQVWRNYMKRRREKG
;
A
#
# COMPACT_ATOMS: atom_id res chain seq x y z
N MET A 1 28.30 -7.09 -12.86
CA MET A 1 28.83 -7.83 -11.70
C MET A 1 28.06 -9.14 -11.61
N THR A 2 28.65 -10.24 -12.00
CA THR A 2 28.09 -11.58 -11.79
C THR A 2 28.14 -11.85 -10.29
N ASN A 3 26.95 -11.80 -9.69
CA ASN A 3 26.80 -12.10 -8.25
C ASN A 3 26.87 -13.62 -8.09
N ASP A 4 28.08 -14.19 -8.10
CA ASP A 4 28.30 -15.58 -7.76
C ASP A 4 28.06 -15.78 -6.27
N TRP A 5 26.80 -15.99 -5.96
CA TRP A 5 26.41 -16.30 -4.58
C TRP A 5 27.02 -17.65 -4.19
N PRO A 6 27.87 -17.73 -3.17
CA PRO A 6 28.61 -18.94 -2.83
C PRO A 6 27.69 -19.99 -2.21
N VAL A 7 27.00 -20.75 -3.05
CA VAL A 7 26.03 -21.77 -2.62
C VAL A 7 26.33 -23.14 -3.18
N LYS A 8 26.10 -24.18 -2.38
CA LYS A 8 26.16 -25.58 -2.79
C LYS A 8 24.77 -26.18 -2.84
N ARG A 9 24.43 -26.90 -3.93
CA ARG A 9 23.19 -27.69 -4.01
C ARG A 9 23.24 -28.85 -3.01
N LYS A 10 22.14 -29.06 -2.27
CA LYS A 10 22.02 -30.11 -1.22
C LYS A 10 20.84 -31.06 -1.46
N GLY A 11 20.64 -31.50 -2.71
CA GLY A 11 19.52 -32.40 -3.05
C GLY A 11 18.18 -31.71 -3.04
N PHE A 12 17.12 -32.49 -3.00
CA PHE A 12 15.72 -32.03 -3.11
C PHE A 12 14.89 -32.54 -1.93
N TYR A 13 13.72 -31.94 -1.74
CA TYR A 13 12.62 -32.54 -1.00
C TYR A 13 11.34 -32.44 -1.81
N LEU A 14 10.39 -33.32 -1.51
CA LEU A 14 9.08 -33.34 -2.13
C LEU A 14 8.04 -32.69 -1.23
N ARG A 15 7.02 -32.09 -1.84
CA ARG A 15 5.86 -31.54 -1.15
C ARG A 15 4.57 -31.89 -1.90
N GLN A 16 3.43 -31.86 -1.21
CA GLN A 16 2.13 -32.19 -1.78
C GLN A 16 1.56 -31.13 -2.72
N THR A 17 2.02 -29.88 -2.60
CA THR A 17 1.54 -28.73 -3.41
C THR A 17 2.60 -28.28 -4.38
N SER A 18 2.19 -27.71 -5.52
CA SER A 18 3.09 -27.15 -6.53
C SER A 18 3.97 -25.99 -5.97
N PRO A 19 5.25 -25.92 -6.39
CA PRO A 19 6.01 -26.94 -7.11
C PRO A 19 6.31 -28.15 -6.23
N HIS A 20 6.11 -29.35 -6.76
CA HIS A 20 6.21 -30.59 -5.98
C HIS A 20 7.65 -30.98 -5.59
N ARG A 21 8.64 -30.55 -6.37
CA ARG A 21 10.07 -30.84 -6.14
C ARG A 21 10.80 -29.55 -5.84
N ILE A 22 11.46 -29.47 -4.67
CA ILE A 22 12.09 -28.26 -4.17
C ILE A 22 13.59 -28.48 -4.01
N GLN A 23 14.40 -27.71 -4.71
CA GLN A 23 15.86 -27.73 -4.57
C GLN A 23 16.28 -27.08 -3.25
N ARG A 24 17.15 -27.77 -2.50
CA ARG A 24 17.82 -27.25 -1.30
C ARG A 24 19.22 -26.77 -1.62
N PHE A 25 19.66 -25.80 -0.85
CA PHE A 25 20.99 -25.20 -0.93
C PHE A 25 21.60 -25.03 0.45
N THR A 26 22.93 -24.95 0.48
CA THR A 26 23.72 -24.53 1.64
C THR A 26 24.54 -23.32 1.23
N CYS A 27 24.46 -22.23 2.00
CA CYS A 27 25.35 -21.08 1.85
C CYS A 27 26.77 -21.50 2.32
N LEU A 28 27.79 -21.31 1.48
CA LEU A 28 29.14 -21.68 1.81
C LEU A 28 29.79 -20.73 2.83
N SER A 29 29.31 -19.48 2.88
CA SER A 29 29.82 -18.47 3.82
C SER A 29 29.25 -18.67 5.23
N CYS A 30 27.93 -18.65 5.41
CA CYS A 30 27.29 -18.71 6.73
C CYS A 30 26.79 -20.11 7.11
N LYS A 31 26.95 -21.12 6.26
CA LYS A 31 26.54 -22.53 6.43
C LYS A 31 25.04 -22.77 6.63
N ARG A 32 24.20 -21.72 6.54
CA ARG A 32 22.76 -21.84 6.64
C ARG A 32 22.17 -22.56 5.43
N HIS A 33 21.07 -23.29 5.67
CA HIS A 33 20.35 -23.99 4.63
C HIS A 33 19.13 -23.19 4.19
N PHE A 34 18.85 -23.21 2.89
CA PHE A 34 17.67 -22.60 2.30
C PHE A 34 17.22 -23.41 1.07
N SER A 35 16.13 -23.04 0.46
CA SER A 35 15.58 -23.71 -0.71
C SER A 35 14.99 -22.68 -1.68
N THR A 36 14.65 -23.12 -2.89
CA THR A 36 13.92 -22.29 -3.85
C THR A 36 12.59 -21.75 -3.31
N GLN A 37 12.05 -22.37 -2.26
CA GLN A 37 10.84 -21.90 -1.58
C GLN A 37 11.07 -20.82 -0.52
N THR A 38 12.28 -20.69 0.00
CA THR A 38 12.56 -19.80 1.15
C THR A 38 12.14 -18.35 0.90
N PHE A 39 12.27 -17.87 -0.34
CA PHE A 39 11.89 -16.52 -0.76
C PHE A 39 10.58 -16.47 -1.56
N SER A 40 9.89 -17.60 -1.65
CA SER A 40 8.61 -17.69 -2.38
C SER A 40 7.46 -17.14 -1.55
N THR A 41 6.48 -16.50 -2.22
CA THR A 41 5.18 -16.13 -1.62
C THR A 41 4.45 -17.34 -1.03
N THR A 42 4.77 -18.56 -1.48
CA THR A 42 4.17 -19.81 -1.02
C THR A 42 4.95 -20.52 0.08
N TYR A 43 6.05 -19.94 0.58
CA TYR A 43 6.86 -20.53 1.63
C TYR A 43 6.05 -20.78 2.90
N TRP A 44 6.10 -22.00 3.44
CA TRP A 44 5.34 -22.45 4.62
C TRP A 44 3.80 -22.33 4.50
N GLN A 45 3.27 -22.17 3.30
CA GLN A 45 1.82 -22.18 3.10
C GLN A 45 1.30 -23.57 2.82
N LYS A 46 0.26 -23.99 3.57
CA LYS A 46 -0.45 -25.25 3.36
C LYS A 46 -1.40 -25.20 2.15
N ARG A 47 -1.94 -23.99 1.84
CA ARG A 47 -2.93 -23.76 0.77
C ARG A 47 -2.49 -22.63 -0.17
N PRO A 48 -1.35 -22.80 -0.89
CA PRO A 48 -0.87 -21.80 -1.87
C PRO A 48 -1.83 -21.66 -3.07
N ASP A 49 -2.67 -22.64 -3.33
CA ASP A 49 -3.72 -22.65 -4.34
C ASP A 49 -4.74 -21.49 -4.17
N LEU A 50 -4.87 -20.95 -2.97
CA LEU A 50 -5.82 -19.88 -2.68
C LEU A 50 -5.31 -18.47 -3.05
N ILE A 51 -4.01 -18.29 -3.29
CA ILE A 51 -3.41 -16.95 -3.45
C ILE A 51 -4.08 -16.16 -4.58
N ALA A 52 -4.16 -16.72 -5.77
CA ALA A 52 -4.75 -16.02 -6.93
C ALA A 52 -6.22 -15.64 -6.68
N ARG A 53 -6.99 -16.56 -6.09
CA ARG A 53 -8.40 -16.32 -5.74
C ARG A 53 -8.54 -15.23 -4.68
N ILE A 54 -7.68 -15.23 -3.66
CA ILE A 54 -7.67 -14.21 -2.59
C ILE A 54 -7.33 -12.84 -3.18
N VAL A 55 -6.36 -12.72 -4.10
CA VAL A 55 -6.05 -11.45 -4.80
C VAL A 55 -7.31 -10.91 -5.46
N MET A 56 -7.96 -11.71 -6.31
CA MET A 56 -9.16 -11.28 -7.04
C MET A 56 -10.32 -10.91 -6.10
N MET A 57 -10.47 -11.61 -4.98
CA MET A 57 -11.49 -11.30 -3.99
C MET A 57 -11.18 -10.02 -3.19
N VAL A 58 -9.90 -9.75 -2.88
CA VAL A 58 -9.48 -8.49 -2.23
C VAL A 58 -9.82 -7.31 -3.10
N VAL A 59 -9.45 -7.35 -4.39
CA VAL A 59 -9.73 -6.28 -5.35
C VAL A 59 -11.15 -6.31 -5.90
N GLY A 60 -11.89 -7.37 -5.66
CA GLY A 60 -13.34 -7.49 -5.86
C GLY A 60 -14.16 -7.01 -4.66
N CYS A 61 -13.57 -6.23 -3.79
CA CYS A 61 -14.25 -5.61 -2.64
C CYS A 61 -14.84 -6.58 -1.61
N MET A 62 -14.27 -7.78 -1.44
CA MET A 62 -14.74 -8.74 -0.44
C MET A 62 -14.06 -8.54 0.92
N GLY A 63 -14.84 -8.63 1.98
CA GLY A 63 -14.34 -8.66 3.35
C GLY A 63 -13.77 -10.04 3.73
N ASN A 64 -12.81 -10.11 4.68
CA ASN A 64 -12.13 -11.36 5.07
C ASN A 64 -13.09 -12.51 5.43
N ARG A 65 -14.18 -12.21 6.15
CA ARG A 65 -15.17 -13.23 6.53
C ARG A 65 -15.96 -13.76 5.32
N GLN A 66 -16.22 -12.92 4.33
CA GLN A 66 -16.90 -13.32 3.09
C GLN A 66 -15.98 -14.21 2.25
N MET A 67 -14.69 -13.83 2.10
CA MET A 67 -13.68 -14.65 1.44
C MET A 67 -13.54 -16.02 2.12
N ALA A 68 -13.51 -16.05 3.45
CA ALA A 68 -13.41 -17.26 4.24
C ALA A 68 -14.57 -18.23 3.94
N ARG A 69 -15.82 -17.71 3.93
CA ARG A 69 -17.00 -18.52 3.56
C ARG A 69 -16.93 -19.03 2.13
N ALA A 70 -16.56 -18.17 1.18
CA ALA A 70 -16.50 -18.53 -0.24
C ALA A 70 -15.39 -19.57 -0.55
N LEU A 71 -14.33 -19.61 0.25
CA LEU A 71 -13.18 -20.51 0.05
C LEU A 71 -13.19 -21.73 0.99
N GLY A 72 -14.14 -21.83 1.91
CA GLY A 72 -14.22 -22.93 2.87
C GLY A 72 -13.04 -22.96 3.86
N VAL A 73 -12.52 -21.80 4.28
CA VAL A 73 -11.38 -21.68 5.20
C VAL A 73 -11.68 -20.73 6.35
N SER A 74 -10.84 -20.71 7.38
CA SER A 74 -11.03 -19.79 8.50
C SER A 74 -10.71 -18.33 8.09
N PRO A 75 -11.37 -17.33 8.70
CA PRO A 75 -11.02 -15.91 8.52
C PRO A 75 -9.58 -15.59 8.88
N THR A 76 -9.00 -16.31 9.83
CA THR A 76 -7.59 -16.19 10.23
C THR A 76 -6.66 -16.65 9.10
N SER A 77 -6.99 -17.76 8.41
CA SER A 77 -6.24 -18.20 7.24
C SER A 77 -6.23 -17.13 6.14
N ILE A 78 -7.38 -16.52 5.85
CA ILE A 78 -7.46 -15.41 4.89
C ILE A 78 -6.57 -14.23 5.33
N ALA A 79 -6.64 -13.83 6.60
CA ALA A 79 -5.82 -12.74 7.13
C ALA A 79 -4.31 -13.04 6.99
N HIS A 80 -3.88 -14.26 7.27
CA HIS A 80 -2.48 -14.68 7.10
C HIS A 80 -2.03 -14.67 5.63
N HIS A 81 -2.88 -15.12 4.71
CA HIS A 81 -2.57 -15.04 3.27
C HIS A 81 -2.44 -13.59 2.80
N ILE A 82 -3.38 -12.72 3.19
CA ILE A 82 -3.35 -11.29 2.84
C ILE A 82 -2.10 -10.63 3.42
N ALA A 83 -1.80 -10.82 4.71
CA ALA A 83 -0.65 -10.24 5.35
C ALA A 83 0.67 -10.66 4.70
N ARG A 84 0.78 -11.93 4.35
CA ARG A 84 1.98 -12.44 3.67
C ARG A 84 2.11 -11.88 2.27
N LEU A 85 1.04 -11.93 1.49
CA LEU A 85 1.02 -11.40 0.14
C LEU A 85 1.28 -9.90 0.12
N GLY A 86 0.64 -9.14 1.01
CA GLY A 86 0.85 -7.71 1.14
C GLY A 86 2.31 -7.34 1.41
N ARG A 87 2.99 -8.07 2.29
CA ARG A 87 4.44 -7.88 2.52
C ARG A 87 5.28 -8.15 1.27
N HIS A 88 4.95 -9.19 0.49
CA HIS A 88 5.63 -9.41 -0.78
C HIS A 88 5.35 -8.32 -1.80
N CYS A 89 4.13 -7.78 -1.83
CA CYS A 89 3.79 -6.63 -2.68
C CYS A 89 4.59 -5.39 -2.28
N LEU A 90 4.77 -5.12 -0.98
CA LEU A 90 5.60 -4.01 -0.49
C LEU A 90 7.08 -4.18 -0.89
N LEU A 91 7.62 -5.40 -0.81
CA LEU A 91 8.98 -5.67 -1.27
C LEU A 91 9.13 -5.48 -2.79
N LEU A 92 8.14 -5.92 -3.57
CA LEU A 92 8.11 -5.67 -5.01
C LEU A 92 8.10 -4.17 -5.30
N GLN A 93 7.25 -3.40 -4.63
CA GLN A 93 7.21 -1.94 -4.76
C GLN A 93 8.57 -1.30 -4.49
N ALA A 94 9.22 -1.66 -3.39
CA ALA A 94 10.53 -1.14 -3.05
C ALA A 94 11.56 -1.43 -4.16
N SER A 95 11.54 -2.65 -4.72
CA SER A 95 12.41 -3.03 -5.84
C SER A 95 12.08 -2.26 -7.13
N GLU A 96 10.79 -2.02 -7.41
CA GLU A 96 10.38 -1.28 -8.61
C GLU A 96 10.76 0.21 -8.50
N LEU A 97 10.63 0.82 -7.31
CA LEU A 97 11.08 2.19 -7.09
C LEU A 97 12.56 2.39 -7.42
N GLU A 98 13.40 1.40 -7.14
CA GLU A 98 14.83 1.44 -7.49
C GLU A 98 15.07 1.44 -9.01
N ARG A 99 14.10 0.95 -9.80
CA ARG A 99 14.19 0.84 -11.26
C ARG A 99 13.56 2.00 -12.01
N ILE A 100 12.73 2.79 -11.35
CA ILE A 100 12.10 3.96 -11.96
C ILE A 100 13.16 5.06 -12.16
N GLU A 101 13.54 5.28 -13.40
CA GLU A 101 14.59 6.26 -13.75
C GLU A 101 14.03 7.64 -14.10
N ASN A 102 12.83 7.71 -14.66
CA ASN A 102 12.25 8.93 -15.23
C ASN A 102 10.80 9.14 -14.76
N ILE A 103 10.64 10.02 -13.79
CA ILE A 103 9.34 10.57 -13.42
C ILE A 103 9.43 12.07 -13.65
N ASP A 104 8.66 12.59 -14.60
CA ASP A 104 8.63 14.00 -14.92
C ASP A 104 7.53 14.74 -14.16
N GLU A 105 6.41 14.04 -13.89
CA GLU A 105 5.25 14.63 -13.26
C GLU A 105 4.52 13.64 -12.35
N ILE A 106 4.32 14.07 -11.09
CA ILE A 106 3.68 13.28 -10.04
C ILE A 106 2.42 14.00 -9.55
N ALA A 107 1.30 13.32 -9.45
CA ALA A 107 0.17 13.80 -8.68
C ALA A 107 0.13 13.11 -7.31
N ILE A 108 -0.07 13.89 -6.26
CA ILE A 108 -0.19 13.42 -4.88
C ILE A 108 -1.54 13.81 -4.30
N ASP A 109 -2.13 12.90 -3.55
CA ASP A 109 -3.35 13.11 -2.76
C ASP A 109 -3.37 12.07 -1.64
N GLY A 110 -4.46 11.96 -0.94
CA GLY A 110 -4.63 10.89 0.00
C GLY A 110 -6.04 10.78 0.55
N PHE A 111 -6.24 9.76 1.33
CA PHE A 111 -7.56 9.48 1.89
C PHE A 111 -7.48 9.02 3.35
N GLU A 112 -8.48 9.42 4.11
CA GLU A 112 -8.61 9.03 5.51
C GLU A 112 -9.31 7.68 5.65
N THR A 113 -8.82 6.89 6.58
CA THR A 113 -9.45 5.70 7.13
C THR A 113 -9.13 5.64 8.63
N PHE A 114 -9.42 4.54 9.29
CA PHE A 114 -9.09 4.39 10.70
C PHE A 114 -8.70 2.94 11.01
N GLU A 115 -7.89 2.80 12.06
CA GLU A 115 -7.55 1.53 12.67
C GLU A 115 -8.24 1.41 14.02
N TRP A 116 -8.41 0.18 14.50
CA TRP A 116 -8.99 -0.13 15.82
C TRP A 116 -10.40 0.41 16.01
N SER A 117 -10.55 1.73 15.99
CA SER A 117 -11.83 2.42 16.10
C SER A 117 -11.76 3.80 15.45
N GLN A 118 -12.93 4.45 15.39
CA GLN A 118 -13.06 5.82 14.88
C GLN A 118 -12.17 6.86 15.60
N TYR A 119 -11.58 6.53 16.75
CA TYR A 119 -10.70 7.43 17.50
C TYR A 119 -9.27 7.45 16.99
N PHE A 120 -8.89 6.50 16.15
CA PHE A 120 -7.55 6.36 15.56
C PHE A 120 -7.61 6.47 14.04
N PRO A 121 -8.02 7.64 13.51
CA PRO A 121 -7.95 7.87 12.08
C PRO A 121 -6.49 7.96 11.62
N PHE A 122 -6.25 7.60 10.38
CA PHE A 122 -4.99 7.83 9.71
C PHE A 122 -5.21 8.11 8.22
N HIS A 123 -4.22 8.72 7.61
CA HIS A 123 -4.25 9.15 6.23
C HIS A 123 -3.28 8.29 5.41
N HIS A 124 -3.76 7.71 4.33
CA HIS A 124 -2.88 7.17 3.30
C HIS A 124 -2.49 8.30 2.37
N ASN A 125 -1.19 8.60 2.26
CA ASN A 125 -0.65 9.50 1.26
C ASN A 125 -0.31 8.66 0.04
N VAL A 126 -0.78 9.01 -1.13
CA VAL A 126 -0.61 8.25 -2.37
C VAL A 126 -0.03 9.12 -3.48
N ALA A 127 0.77 8.52 -4.36
CA ALA A 127 1.37 9.19 -5.50
C ALA A 127 1.16 8.38 -6.78
N VAL A 128 0.88 9.08 -7.87
CA VAL A 128 0.70 8.51 -9.21
C VAL A 128 1.54 9.24 -10.23
N ASP A 129 2.12 8.53 -11.18
CA ASP A 129 2.70 9.13 -12.39
C ASP A 129 1.59 9.63 -13.29
N VAL A 130 1.59 10.93 -13.61
CA VAL A 130 0.51 11.58 -14.35
C VAL A 130 0.43 11.05 -15.80
N ALA A 131 1.56 10.78 -16.43
CA ALA A 131 1.60 10.33 -17.82
C ALA A 131 1.04 8.92 -18.01
N SER A 132 1.42 7.99 -17.15
CA SER A 132 1.03 6.57 -17.26
C SER A 132 -0.17 6.18 -16.39
N GLY A 133 -0.48 6.95 -15.35
CA GLY A 133 -1.42 6.58 -14.30
C GLY A 133 -0.90 5.44 -13.42
N TYR A 134 0.43 5.19 -13.42
CA TYR A 134 1.06 4.18 -12.59
C TYR A 134 1.05 4.59 -11.13
N PHE A 135 0.54 3.73 -10.25
CA PHE A 135 0.55 3.96 -8.81
C PHE A 135 1.97 3.80 -8.28
N LEU A 136 2.66 4.91 -8.04
CA LEU A 136 4.08 4.95 -7.70
C LEU A 136 4.37 4.42 -6.31
N TYR A 137 3.85 5.09 -5.28
CA TYR A 137 4.15 4.75 -3.90
C TYR A 137 3.07 5.26 -2.95
N HIS A 138 3.10 4.78 -1.72
CA HIS A 138 2.24 5.27 -0.65
C HIS A 138 2.95 5.23 0.70
N THR A 139 2.59 6.17 1.56
CA THR A 139 2.95 6.21 2.98
C THR A 139 1.68 6.37 3.82
N ASP A 140 1.79 6.37 5.12
CA ASP A 140 0.67 6.62 6.00
C ASP A 140 1.02 7.60 7.12
N SER A 141 0.02 8.31 7.62
CA SER A 141 0.18 9.34 8.65
C SER A 141 -0.92 9.21 9.69
N PRO A 142 -0.60 9.07 10.99
CA PRO A 142 -1.61 9.05 12.03
C PRO A 142 -2.32 10.40 12.12
N LEU A 143 -3.64 10.37 12.34
CA LEU A 143 -4.43 11.58 12.48
C LEU A 143 -5.09 11.66 13.85
N ARG A 144 -5.33 12.88 14.30
CA ARG A 144 -6.24 13.13 15.40
C ARG A 144 -7.68 13.10 14.89
N ARG A 145 -8.58 12.41 15.58
CA ARG A 145 -10.01 12.47 15.27
C ARG A 145 -10.53 13.90 15.33
N LYS A 146 -11.09 14.35 14.23
CA LYS A 146 -11.75 15.66 14.04
C LYS A 146 -13.24 15.46 13.72
N GLY A 147 -13.92 16.55 13.40
CA GLY A 147 -15.31 16.53 12.99
C GLY A 147 -16.30 16.50 14.16
N ARG A 148 -17.57 16.29 13.82
CA ARG A 148 -18.67 16.31 14.79
C ARG A 148 -18.55 15.12 15.77
N MET A 149 -18.62 15.40 17.07
CA MET A 149 -18.56 14.41 18.14
C MET A 149 -19.56 14.76 19.22
N THR A 150 -20.19 13.75 19.82
CA THR A 150 -20.99 13.90 21.04
C THR A 150 -20.09 14.23 22.24
N ALA A 151 -20.65 14.71 23.35
CA ALA A 151 -19.88 14.96 24.58
C ALA A 151 -19.15 13.71 25.07
N HIS A 152 -19.83 12.57 25.11
CA HIS A 152 -19.22 11.28 25.46
C HIS A 152 -18.06 10.89 24.54
N GLN A 153 -18.18 11.12 23.25
CA GLN A 153 -17.09 10.83 22.29
C GLN A 153 -15.88 11.75 22.49
N LYS A 154 -16.08 13.01 22.88
CA LYS A 154 -14.99 13.94 23.19
C LYS A 154 -14.20 13.46 24.43
N VAL A 155 -14.91 13.16 25.50
CA VAL A 155 -14.31 12.62 26.74
C VAL A 155 -13.54 11.33 26.46
N ARG A 156 -14.16 10.37 25.72
CA ARG A 156 -13.47 9.11 25.39
C ARG A 156 -12.21 9.33 24.55
N ARG A 157 -12.23 10.28 23.59
CA ARG A 157 -11.04 10.63 22.82
C ARG A 157 -9.92 11.18 23.75
N GLU A 158 -10.26 12.07 24.68
CA GLU A 158 -9.29 12.68 25.61
C GLU A 158 -8.65 11.62 26.51
N VAL A 159 -9.43 10.67 27.01
CA VAL A 159 -8.90 9.53 27.78
C VAL A 159 -7.90 8.73 26.94
N LEU A 160 -8.28 8.36 25.71
CA LEU A 160 -7.42 7.59 24.83
C LEU A 160 -6.15 8.36 24.41
N GLU A 161 -6.25 9.67 24.20
CA GLU A 161 -5.10 10.54 23.92
C GLU A 161 -4.15 10.64 25.13
N GLY A 162 -4.69 10.60 26.35
CA GLY A 162 -3.88 10.56 27.57
C GLY A 162 -3.15 9.23 27.77
N GLU A 163 -3.81 8.10 27.47
CA GLU A 163 -3.24 6.75 27.62
C GLU A 163 -2.23 6.38 26.52
N LEU A 164 -2.53 6.71 25.26
CA LEU A 164 -1.82 6.20 24.08
C LEU A 164 -1.04 7.29 23.31
N GLY A 165 -1.16 8.53 23.75
CA GLY A 165 -0.58 9.67 23.08
C GLY A 165 -1.47 10.24 21.95
N ARG A 166 -1.16 11.44 21.56
CA ARG A 166 -1.84 12.19 20.50
C ARG A 166 -1.03 12.16 19.22
N ALA A 167 -1.68 11.95 18.10
CA ALA A 167 -1.04 12.06 16.77
C ALA A 167 -0.39 13.45 16.58
N HIS A 168 0.81 13.48 16.02
CA HIS A 168 1.54 14.72 15.79
C HIS A 168 0.77 15.63 14.81
N PRO A 169 0.63 16.94 15.05
CA PRO A 169 -0.15 17.84 14.20
C PRO A 169 0.35 17.92 12.74
N ARG A 170 1.63 17.64 12.51
CA ARG A 170 2.27 17.65 11.18
C ARG A 170 2.53 16.23 10.65
N ALA A 171 1.80 15.21 11.12
CA ALA A 171 2.03 13.84 10.68
C ALA A 171 1.85 13.67 9.16
N VAL A 172 0.85 14.34 8.55
CA VAL A 172 0.64 14.31 7.10
C VAL A 172 1.82 14.95 6.37
N GLU A 173 2.32 16.09 6.85
CA GLU A 173 3.51 16.75 6.30
C GLU A 173 4.73 15.81 6.31
N THR A 174 4.94 15.10 7.43
CA THR A 174 6.03 14.12 7.57
C THR A 174 5.84 12.94 6.61
N GLY A 175 4.65 12.32 6.57
CA GLY A 175 4.39 11.19 5.70
C GLY A 175 4.46 11.53 4.21
N VAL A 176 4.02 12.73 3.81
CA VAL A 176 4.18 13.21 2.42
C VAL A 176 5.65 13.49 2.11
N ARG A 177 6.42 14.03 3.04
CA ARG A 177 7.87 14.21 2.85
C ARG A 177 8.56 12.86 2.64
N GLU A 178 8.27 11.86 3.47
CA GLU A 178 8.78 10.48 3.30
C GLU A 178 8.40 9.88 1.94
N LEU A 179 7.16 10.10 1.49
CA LEU A 179 6.69 9.71 0.17
C LEU A 179 7.55 10.32 -0.94
N LEU A 180 7.78 11.63 -0.87
CA LEU A 180 8.56 12.37 -1.87
C LEU A 180 10.05 12.01 -1.82
N GLU A 181 10.65 11.86 -0.65
CA GLU A 181 12.03 11.42 -0.48
C GLU A 181 12.27 10.05 -1.13
N ALA A 182 11.32 9.13 -0.98
CA ALA A 182 11.40 7.81 -1.63
C ALA A 182 11.32 7.90 -3.17
N LEU A 183 10.47 8.79 -3.70
CA LEU A 183 10.27 8.96 -5.14
C LEU A 183 11.35 9.81 -5.82
N LEU A 184 11.83 10.84 -5.14
CA LEU A 184 12.72 11.85 -5.73
C LEU A 184 14.22 11.55 -5.52
N SER A 185 14.59 10.37 -5.10
CA SER A 185 15.97 10.00 -4.77
C SER A 185 16.99 10.19 -5.91
N ARG A 186 16.58 10.37 -7.17
CA ARG A 186 17.44 10.31 -8.36
C ARG A 186 17.49 11.55 -9.30
N GLY A 187 17.38 12.76 -8.77
CA GLY A 187 18.11 13.90 -9.37
C GLY A 187 17.48 14.73 -10.49
N ARG A 188 16.27 14.52 -10.98
CA ARG A 188 15.63 15.40 -11.97
C ARG A 188 14.71 16.44 -11.34
N ALA A 189 14.49 17.57 -12.04
CA ALA A 189 13.41 18.48 -11.73
C ALA A 189 12.08 17.76 -12.01
N VAL A 190 11.15 17.80 -11.06
CA VAL A 190 9.87 17.12 -11.13
C VAL A 190 8.75 18.12 -10.90
N THR A 191 7.69 18.04 -11.71
CA THR A 191 6.45 18.76 -11.42
C THR A 191 5.61 17.91 -10.46
N ILE A 192 5.16 18.52 -9.35
CA ILE A 192 4.26 17.87 -8.39
C ILE A 192 2.91 18.58 -8.43
N ARG A 193 1.86 17.84 -8.70
CA ARG A 193 0.48 18.30 -8.63
C ARG A 193 -0.19 17.86 -7.34
N SER A 194 -0.83 18.77 -6.63
CA SER A 194 -1.63 18.46 -5.43
C SER A 194 -2.86 19.35 -5.33
N ASP A 195 -3.76 19.00 -4.41
CA ASP A 195 -4.78 19.94 -3.98
C ASP A 195 -4.20 21.03 -3.05
N ASP A 196 -5.10 21.91 -2.54
CA ASP A 196 -4.77 23.01 -1.67
C ASP A 196 -4.59 22.62 -0.18
N HIS A 197 -4.35 21.37 0.13
CA HIS A 197 -4.11 20.93 1.51
C HIS A 197 -2.78 21.47 2.03
N ARG A 198 -2.83 22.15 3.19
CA ARG A 198 -1.71 22.91 3.77
C ARG A 198 -0.43 22.11 4.06
N ALA A 199 -0.51 20.79 4.17
CA ALA A 199 0.66 19.94 4.41
C ALA A 199 1.55 19.79 3.18
N TYR A 200 0.99 19.81 1.96
CA TYR A 200 1.73 19.56 0.73
C TYR A 200 2.80 20.60 0.44
N PRO A 201 2.51 21.91 0.40
CA PRO A 201 3.56 22.91 0.18
C PRO A 201 4.71 22.83 1.19
N ARG A 202 4.40 22.52 2.46
CA ARG A 202 5.41 22.40 3.52
C ARG A 202 6.28 21.17 3.34
N ALA A 203 5.67 20.03 3.01
CA ALA A 203 6.40 18.80 2.74
C ALA A 203 7.32 18.93 1.53
N ILE A 204 6.82 19.56 0.45
CA ILE A 204 7.57 19.80 -0.78
C ILE A 204 8.74 20.76 -0.53
N ALA A 205 8.52 21.86 0.21
CA ALA A 205 9.59 22.80 0.55
C ALA A 205 10.70 22.18 1.43
N ALA A 206 10.38 21.11 2.18
CA ALA A 206 11.35 20.40 3.02
C ALA A 206 12.20 19.38 2.24
N VAL A 207 11.81 19.03 1.01
CA VAL A 207 12.59 18.12 0.16
C VAL A 207 13.71 18.90 -0.53
N ALA A 208 14.96 18.47 -0.37
CA ALA A 208 16.16 19.16 -0.88
C ALA A 208 16.30 19.07 -2.42
N ARG A 209 15.26 19.41 -3.19
CA ARG A 209 15.25 19.29 -4.66
C ARG A 209 14.48 20.39 -5.34
N LYS A 210 14.80 20.64 -6.62
CA LYS A 210 14.05 21.55 -7.48
C LYS A 210 12.73 20.89 -7.87
N VAL A 211 11.64 21.38 -7.32
CA VAL A 211 10.27 20.93 -7.59
C VAL A 211 9.46 22.12 -8.09
N ASP A 212 8.73 21.92 -9.20
CA ASP A 212 7.65 22.80 -9.63
C ASP A 212 6.34 22.30 -8.99
N HIS A 213 5.79 23.07 -8.05
CA HIS A 213 4.58 22.69 -7.34
C HIS A 213 3.34 23.37 -7.91
N GLN A 214 2.47 22.60 -8.52
CA GLN A 214 1.21 23.05 -9.11
C GLN A 214 0.03 22.70 -8.20
N ILE A 215 -0.61 23.72 -7.63
CA ILE A 215 -1.74 23.55 -6.70
C ILE A 215 -3.05 23.71 -7.48
N THR A 216 -3.92 22.72 -7.34
CA THR A 216 -5.27 22.75 -7.88
C THR A 216 -6.28 22.93 -6.74
N SER A 217 -7.23 23.84 -6.88
CA SER A 217 -8.25 24.04 -5.85
C SER A 217 -9.07 22.77 -5.64
N SER A 218 -9.23 22.36 -4.38
CA SER A 218 -10.07 21.20 -3.98
C SER A 218 -11.54 21.36 -4.37
N ARG A 219 -11.99 22.57 -4.71
CA ARG A 219 -13.33 22.91 -5.18
C ARG A 219 -13.50 22.73 -6.69
N GLN A 220 -12.40 22.60 -7.44
CA GLN A 220 -12.45 22.39 -8.88
C GLN A 220 -13.16 21.08 -9.21
N ARG A 221 -13.98 21.09 -10.27
CA ARG A 221 -14.69 19.89 -10.72
C ARG A 221 -13.71 18.76 -11.02
N ARG A 222 -14.04 17.55 -10.57
CA ARG A 222 -13.22 16.34 -10.73
C ARG A 222 -13.58 15.58 -12.01
N ASP A 223 -13.41 16.22 -13.16
CA ASP A 223 -13.58 15.61 -14.48
C ASP A 223 -12.21 15.40 -15.18
N GLU A 224 -12.23 14.90 -16.40
CA GLU A 224 -11.03 14.59 -17.19
C GLU A 224 -10.11 15.81 -17.47
N ARG A 225 -10.63 17.03 -17.32
CA ARG A 225 -9.87 18.29 -17.48
C ARG A 225 -9.20 18.74 -16.18
N ASN A 226 -9.49 18.05 -15.08
CA ASN A 226 -8.88 18.39 -13.80
C ASN A 226 -7.41 17.98 -13.79
N PRO A 227 -6.46 18.86 -13.44
CA PRO A 227 -5.03 18.51 -13.37
C PRO A 227 -4.71 17.34 -12.43
N LEU A 228 -5.62 17.01 -11.49
CA LEU A 228 -5.52 15.90 -10.55
C LEU A 228 -6.33 14.68 -11.00
N TRP A 229 -6.69 14.58 -12.30
CA TRP A 229 -7.54 13.48 -12.79
C TRP A 229 -7.00 12.09 -12.45
N GLU A 230 -5.73 11.81 -12.72
CA GLU A 230 -5.12 10.49 -12.50
C GLU A 230 -5.14 10.07 -11.02
N ILE A 231 -4.87 11.00 -10.11
CA ILE A 231 -4.93 10.71 -8.67
C ILE A 231 -6.37 10.59 -8.16
N ASN A 232 -7.30 11.38 -8.68
CA ASN A 232 -8.73 11.26 -8.38
C ASN A 232 -9.30 9.90 -8.84
N VAL A 233 -8.90 9.43 -10.02
CA VAL A 233 -9.26 8.10 -10.53
C VAL A 233 -8.63 7.00 -9.67
N LEU A 234 -7.39 7.17 -9.24
CA LEU A 234 -6.74 6.22 -8.33
C LEU A 234 -7.51 6.09 -7.01
N ASP A 235 -7.86 7.21 -6.36
CA ASP A 235 -8.63 7.20 -5.10
C ASP A 235 -10.02 6.54 -5.29
N LEU A 236 -10.70 6.87 -6.39
CA LEU A 236 -11.97 6.23 -6.75
C LEU A 236 -11.81 4.70 -6.85
N LEU A 237 -10.79 4.23 -7.57
CA LEU A 237 -10.56 2.80 -7.76
C LEU A 237 -10.17 2.09 -6.46
N ILE A 238 -9.34 2.70 -5.60
CA ILE A 238 -9.01 2.16 -4.29
C ILE A 238 -10.29 1.94 -3.48
N ARG A 239 -11.14 2.97 -3.41
CA ARG A 239 -12.41 2.91 -2.65
C ARG A 239 -13.43 1.95 -3.26
N HIS A 240 -13.46 1.85 -4.58
CA HIS A 240 -14.34 0.91 -5.29
C HIS A 240 -13.91 -0.54 -5.09
N SER A 241 -12.63 -0.82 -5.24
CA SER A 241 -12.10 -2.19 -5.35
C SER A 241 -11.76 -2.82 -4.01
N THR A 242 -11.58 -2.05 -2.94
CA THR A 242 -11.13 -2.61 -1.64
C THR A 242 -12.12 -2.32 -0.52
N ALA A 243 -12.67 -3.36 0.08
CA ALA A 243 -13.66 -3.24 1.16
C ALA A 243 -13.15 -2.44 2.37
N ALA A 244 -11.84 -2.51 2.65
CA ALA A 244 -11.23 -1.85 3.80
C ALA A 244 -11.08 -0.33 3.64
N HIS A 245 -11.10 0.19 2.41
CA HIS A 245 -10.86 1.59 2.10
C HIS A 245 -12.11 2.36 1.67
N LYS A 246 -13.27 1.70 1.63
CA LYS A 246 -14.56 2.39 1.41
C LYS A 246 -14.84 3.38 2.54
N ARG A 247 -15.50 4.46 2.20
CA ARG A 247 -16.10 5.34 3.21
C ARG A 247 -17.17 4.56 3.98
N GLU A 248 -17.28 4.83 5.27
CA GLU A 248 -18.34 4.25 6.13
C GLU A 248 -18.48 2.72 6.02
N THR A 249 -17.35 2.02 5.93
CA THR A 249 -17.34 0.55 5.87
C THR A 249 -17.26 -0.08 7.25
N ILE A 250 -17.93 -1.21 7.45
CA ILE A 250 -17.72 -2.10 8.59
C ILE A 250 -16.51 -3.04 8.37
N ALA A 251 -15.97 -3.06 7.15
CA ALA A 251 -14.87 -3.94 6.74
C ALA A 251 -13.50 -3.28 6.86
N TRP A 252 -13.38 -2.15 7.59
CA TRP A 252 -12.09 -1.48 7.77
C TRP A 252 -11.04 -2.42 8.35
N ALA A 253 -9.79 -2.13 8.10
CA ALA A 253 -8.69 -2.89 8.65
C ALA A 253 -8.55 -2.58 10.15
N LYS A 254 -8.62 -3.62 11.00
CA LYS A 254 -8.50 -3.45 12.47
C LYS A 254 -7.11 -3.01 12.91
N ARG A 255 -6.10 -3.17 12.06
CA ARG A 255 -4.72 -2.75 12.28
C ARG A 255 -4.27 -1.96 11.06
N ARG A 256 -3.51 -0.90 11.25
CA ARG A 256 -2.94 -0.07 10.17
C ARG A 256 -2.15 -0.93 9.17
N GLN A 257 -1.30 -1.82 9.67
CA GLN A 257 -0.54 -2.76 8.85
C GLN A 257 -1.43 -3.56 7.88
N ALA A 258 -2.60 -4.02 8.31
CA ALA A 258 -3.50 -4.76 7.45
C ALA A 258 -4.17 -3.89 6.36
N SER A 259 -4.31 -2.59 6.59
CA SER A 259 -4.72 -1.62 5.57
C SER A 259 -3.63 -1.43 4.52
N ILE A 260 -2.40 -1.19 4.97
CA ILE A 260 -1.21 -1.04 4.12
C ILE A 260 -1.00 -2.29 3.24
N GLU A 261 -1.09 -3.48 3.83
CA GLU A 261 -0.94 -4.75 3.10
C GLU A 261 -2.00 -4.92 1.99
N LYS A 262 -3.24 -4.53 2.24
CA LYS A 262 -4.31 -4.56 1.23
C LYS A 262 -4.10 -3.51 0.14
N LEU A 263 -3.64 -2.32 0.51
CA LEU A 263 -3.31 -1.27 -0.45
C LEU A 263 -2.14 -1.68 -1.35
N ALA A 264 -1.13 -2.35 -0.80
CA ALA A 264 -0.02 -2.89 -1.58
C ALA A 264 -0.46 -3.98 -2.58
N ILE A 265 -1.39 -4.86 -2.18
CA ILE A 265 -1.99 -5.85 -3.09
C ILE A 265 -2.76 -5.13 -4.21
N PHE A 266 -3.56 -4.12 -3.86
CA PHE A 266 -4.28 -3.32 -4.86
C PHE A 266 -3.32 -2.63 -5.82
N GLN A 267 -2.21 -2.06 -5.35
CA GLN A 267 -1.21 -1.40 -6.17
C GLN A 267 -0.60 -2.36 -7.19
N VAL A 268 -0.18 -3.55 -6.77
CA VAL A 268 0.36 -4.56 -7.69
C VAL A 268 -0.70 -4.99 -8.71
N TRP A 269 -1.93 -5.24 -8.28
CA TRP A 269 -3.02 -5.56 -9.19
C TRP A 269 -3.28 -4.41 -10.20
N ARG A 270 -3.36 -3.18 -9.73
CA ARG A 270 -3.62 -2.00 -10.56
C ARG A 270 -2.54 -1.78 -11.61
N ASN A 271 -1.28 -1.95 -11.22
CA ASN A 271 -0.13 -1.67 -12.09
C ASN A 271 0.16 -2.79 -13.10
N TYR A 272 -0.05 -4.06 -12.72
CA TYR A 272 0.43 -5.20 -13.52
C TYR A 272 -0.67 -6.15 -14.01
N MET A 273 -1.85 -6.15 -13.40
CA MET A 273 -2.90 -7.12 -13.73
C MET A 273 -4.14 -6.46 -14.35
N LYS A 274 -4.51 -5.26 -13.90
CA LYS A 274 -5.66 -4.54 -14.42
C LYS A 274 -5.34 -3.90 -15.77
N ARG A 275 -6.15 -4.18 -16.79
CA ARG A 275 -6.07 -3.44 -18.06
C ARG A 275 -6.46 -1.97 -17.83
N ARG A 276 -5.71 -1.04 -18.44
CA ARG A 276 -5.97 0.41 -18.29
C ARG A 276 -7.33 0.80 -18.88
N ARG A 277 -7.73 0.14 -19.96
CA ARG A 277 -9.07 0.29 -20.59
C ARG A 277 -9.64 -1.11 -20.79
N GLU A 278 -10.69 -1.41 -20.07
CA GLU A 278 -11.53 -2.55 -20.39
C GLU A 278 -12.51 -2.06 -21.47
N LYS A 279 -12.30 -2.47 -22.71
CA LYS A 279 -13.36 -2.39 -23.73
C LYS A 279 -14.38 -3.43 -23.31
N GLY A 280 -15.64 -2.98 -23.04
CA GLY A 280 -16.78 -3.85 -22.84
C GLY A 280 -17.04 -4.71 -24.08
#